data_12694962f33ecb36d980e805fadcfebf
#
_entry.id   12694962f33ecb36d980e805fadcfebf
#
_cell.length_a   1.000
_cell.length_b   1.000
_cell.length_c   1.000
_cell.angle_alpha   90.00
_cell.angle_beta   90.00
_cell.angle_gamma   90.00
#
_symmetry.space_group_name_H-M   'P 1'
#
loop_
_entity.id
_entity.type
_entity.pdbx_description
1 polymer ?
#
loop_
_entity_poly.entity_id
_entity_poly.type
_entity_poly.pdbx_seq_one_letter_code
_entity_poly.pdbx_strand_id
1 'polypeptide(L)'
;AHTFTTEAIANFFGRLAKDPGWMQKMGIISREEAEKISDNAGKSLRLEMLVFSRWVQVMYRFEKSMYKNPDQDLNKLWWDLAEKYQMLTRPEGRNMPDWATKIHVALYPCYYHNYLLGELLASQLYGYIEANITKNLSLVGEKAAGEYLKEKIFLPGARYYWNEMIEKATGEKLTAKYYARQFVE
;
A
#
# COMPACT_ATOMS: atom_id res chain seq x y z
N ALA A 1 16.18 7.00 4.25
CA ALA A 1 14.71 7.09 4.18
C ALA A 1 14.06 6.22 5.25
N HIS A 2 12.86 6.56 5.67
CA HIS A 2 12.09 5.70 6.56
C HIS A 2 11.69 4.40 5.83
N THR A 3 11.56 3.29 6.55
CA THR A 3 11.28 1.97 5.98
C THR A 3 10.04 1.95 5.08
N PHE A 4 8.94 2.62 5.46
CA PHE A 4 7.77 2.65 4.61
C PHE A 4 7.98 3.41 3.27
N THR A 5 9.03 4.22 3.14
CA THR A 5 9.37 4.85 1.85
C THR A 5 9.83 3.81 0.83
N THR A 6 10.57 2.77 1.28
CA THR A 6 10.95 1.65 0.40
C THR A 6 9.73 0.85 -0.03
N GLU A 7 8.79 0.59 0.90
CA GLU A 7 7.51 -0.03 0.57
C GLU A 7 6.70 0.81 -0.42
N ALA A 8 6.67 2.15 -0.22
CA ALA A 8 5.97 3.05 -1.12
C ALA A 8 6.50 2.98 -2.56
N ILE A 9 7.81 2.96 -2.73
CA ILE A 9 8.44 2.87 -4.05
C ILE A 9 8.21 1.50 -4.68
N ALA A 10 8.33 0.41 -3.89
CA ALA A 10 8.02 -0.93 -4.36
C ALA A 10 6.55 -1.03 -4.85
N ASN A 11 5.61 -0.51 -4.05
CA ASN A 11 4.18 -0.51 -4.39
C ASN A 11 3.88 0.39 -5.60
N PHE A 12 4.52 1.57 -5.68
CA PHE A 12 4.38 2.49 -6.81
C PHE A 12 4.72 1.80 -8.13
N PHE A 13 5.87 1.15 -8.21
CA PHE A 13 6.28 0.42 -9.42
C PHE A 13 5.55 -0.92 -9.58
N GLY A 14 5.25 -1.62 -8.49
CA GLY A 14 4.49 -2.87 -8.52
C GLY A 14 3.08 -2.70 -9.11
N ARG A 15 2.44 -1.55 -8.93
CA ARG A 15 1.15 -1.24 -9.55
C ARG A 15 1.23 -1.13 -11.07
N LEU A 16 2.37 -0.64 -11.61
CA LEU A 16 2.57 -0.58 -13.05
C LEU A 16 2.54 -1.97 -13.69
N ALA A 17 3.12 -2.98 -13.03
CA ALA A 17 3.08 -4.36 -13.53
C ALA A 17 1.67 -4.97 -13.58
N LYS A 18 0.68 -4.33 -12.95
CA LYS A 18 -0.75 -4.69 -12.99
C LYS A 18 -1.55 -3.79 -13.94
N ASP A 19 -0.91 -2.79 -14.55
CA ASP A 19 -1.56 -1.83 -15.45
C ASP A 19 -1.51 -2.33 -16.90
N PRO A 20 -2.67 -2.59 -17.53
CA PRO A 20 -2.72 -3.07 -18.92
C PRO A 20 -2.10 -2.09 -19.93
N GLY A 21 -2.20 -0.76 -19.67
CA GLY A 21 -1.59 0.24 -20.51
C GLY A 21 -0.05 0.18 -20.45
N TRP A 22 0.50 -0.06 -19.26
CA TRP A 22 1.94 -0.30 -19.11
C TRP A 22 2.37 -1.59 -19.81
N MET A 23 1.62 -2.70 -19.61
CA MET A 23 1.93 -3.97 -20.27
C MET A 23 1.93 -3.83 -21.79
N GLN A 24 0.95 -3.11 -22.34
CA GLN A 24 0.85 -2.84 -23.78
C GLN A 24 2.03 -2.00 -24.29
N LYS A 25 2.39 -0.93 -23.54
CA LYS A 25 3.51 -0.06 -23.92
C LYS A 25 4.87 -0.78 -23.86
N MET A 26 5.01 -1.77 -22.96
CA MET A 26 6.18 -2.64 -22.86
C MET A 26 6.18 -3.80 -23.88
N GLY A 27 5.16 -3.93 -24.71
CA GLY A 27 5.05 -5.00 -25.70
C GLY A 27 4.75 -6.38 -25.11
N ILE A 28 4.25 -6.45 -23.87
CA ILE A 28 3.90 -7.70 -23.19
C ILE A 28 2.57 -8.24 -23.70
N ILE A 29 1.61 -7.36 -23.95
CA ILE A 29 0.30 -7.67 -24.51
C ILE A 29 -0.03 -6.73 -25.67
N SER A 30 -0.93 -7.15 -26.56
CA SER A 30 -1.44 -6.31 -27.62
C SER A 30 -2.37 -5.21 -27.09
N ARG A 31 -2.68 -4.22 -27.93
CA ARG A 31 -3.65 -3.18 -27.59
C ARG A 31 -5.04 -3.77 -27.35
N GLU A 32 -5.47 -4.70 -28.19
CA GLU A 32 -6.77 -5.37 -28.08
C GLU A 32 -6.88 -6.12 -26.73
N GLU A 33 -5.84 -6.84 -26.32
CA GLU A 33 -5.79 -7.53 -25.04
C GLU A 33 -5.84 -6.53 -23.87
N ALA A 34 -5.09 -5.43 -23.96
CA ALA A 34 -5.10 -4.39 -22.92
C ALA A 34 -6.51 -3.79 -22.74
N GLU A 35 -7.18 -3.42 -23.83
CA GLU A 35 -8.55 -2.90 -23.81
C GLU A 35 -9.53 -3.91 -23.18
N LYS A 36 -9.41 -5.18 -23.55
CA LYS A 36 -10.27 -6.28 -23.05
C LYS A 36 -10.16 -6.51 -21.53
N ILE A 37 -8.96 -6.38 -20.95
CA ILE A 37 -8.75 -6.67 -19.52
C ILE A 37 -8.78 -5.43 -18.63
N SER A 38 -8.74 -4.22 -19.17
CA SER A 38 -8.55 -2.96 -18.43
C SER A 38 -9.54 -2.76 -17.29
N ASP A 39 -10.83 -2.95 -17.55
CA ASP A 39 -11.89 -2.79 -16.55
C ASP A 39 -11.74 -3.81 -15.40
N ASN A 40 -11.50 -5.07 -15.74
CA ASN A 40 -11.31 -6.13 -14.73
C ASN A 40 -10.03 -5.95 -13.93
N ALA A 41 -8.92 -5.51 -14.55
CA ALA A 41 -7.68 -5.21 -13.87
C ALA A 41 -7.86 -4.07 -12.84
N GLY A 42 -8.55 -3.00 -13.24
CA GLY A 42 -8.88 -1.89 -12.35
C GLY A 42 -9.75 -2.31 -11.16
N LYS A 43 -10.81 -3.08 -11.41
CA LYS A 43 -11.69 -3.63 -10.36
C LYS A 43 -10.94 -4.56 -9.41
N SER A 44 -10.08 -5.42 -9.95
CA SER A 44 -9.26 -6.35 -9.15
C SER A 44 -8.29 -5.61 -8.26
N LEU A 45 -7.58 -4.61 -8.80
CA LEU A 45 -6.67 -3.78 -8.01
C LEU A 45 -7.41 -3.02 -6.90
N ARG A 46 -8.56 -2.44 -7.22
CA ARG A 46 -9.42 -1.76 -6.23
C ARG A 46 -9.82 -2.70 -5.10
N LEU A 47 -10.32 -3.88 -5.42
CA LEU A 47 -10.71 -4.88 -4.43
C LEU A 47 -9.51 -5.30 -3.56
N GLU A 48 -8.37 -5.60 -4.17
CA GLU A 48 -7.13 -5.94 -3.48
C GLU A 48 -6.75 -4.86 -2.46
N MET A 49 -6.76 -3.59 -2.86
CA MET A 49 -6.38 -2.48 -1.98
C MET A 49 -7.39 -2.29 -0.83
N LEU A 50 -8.68 -2.43 -1.07
CA LEU A 50 -9.69 -2.36 -0.03
C LEU A 50 -9.54 -3.48 0.99
N VAL A 51 -9.37 -4.71 0.54
CA VAL A 51 -9.13 -5.88 1.42
C VAL A 51 -7.83 -5.71 2.19
N PHE A 52 -6.76 -5.29 1.52
CA PHE A 52 -5.45 -5.10 2.13
C PHE A 52 -5.46 -4.01 3.22
N SER A 53 -6.08 -2.87 2.97
CA SER A 53 -6.18 -1.80 3.98
C SER A 53 -6.87 -2.27 5.27
N ARG A 54 -7.87 -3.14 5.14
CA ARG A 54 -8.58 -3.77 6.26
C ARG A 54 -7.73 -4.84 6.95
N TRP A 55 -6.95 -5.61 6.19
CA TRP A 55 -6.01 -6.59 6.74
C TRP A 55 -4.93 -5.92 7.60
N VAL A 56 -4.39 -4.79 7.16
CA VAL A 56 -3.42 -4.03 7.97
C VAL A 56 -4.02 -3.60 9.32
N GLN A 57 -5.33 -3.31 9.38
CA GLN A 57 -5.98 -3.01 10.66
C GLN A 57 -5.98 -4.22 11.60
N VAL A 58 -6.16 -5.44 11.10
CA VAL A 58 -6.05 -6.66 11.91
C VAL A 58 -4.65 -6.75 12.50
N MET A 59 -3.64 -6.75 11.66
CA MET A 59 -2.23 -6.92 12.06
C MET A 59 -1.75 -5.85 13.03
N TYR A 60 -1.95 -4.58 12.68
CA TYR A 60 -1.50 -3.46 13.50
C TYR A 60 -2.21 -3.41 14.86
N ARG A 61 -3.53 -3.58 14.89
CA ARG A 61 -4.30 -3.51 16.13
C ARG A 61 -4.06 -4.71 17.02
N PHE A 62 -3.90 -5.88 16.43
CA PHE A 62 -3.53 -7.09 17.17
C PHE A 62 -2.18 -6.88 17.87
N GLU A 63 -1.15 -6.53 17.12
CA GLU A 63 0.20 -6.34 17.66
C GLU A 63 0.25 -5.27 18.75
N LYS A 64 -0.37 -4.11 18.50
CA LYS A 64 -0.47 -3.02 19.47
C LYS A 64 -1.19 -3.45 20.76
N SER A 65 -2.27 -4.23 20.66
CA SER A 65 -3.02 -4.71 21.82
C SER A 65 -2.26 -5.79 22.58
N MET A 66 -1.55 -6.68 21.86
CA MET A 66 -0.71 -7.71 22.44
C MET A 66 0.40 -7.09 23.31
N TYR A 67 1.10 -6.07 22.82
CA TYR A 67 2.12 -5.38 23.61
C TYR A 67 1.56 -4.60 24.78
N LYS A 68 0.35 -4.05 24.65
CA LYS A 68 -0.30 -3.34 25.73
C LYS A 68 -0.72 -4.26 26.88
N ASN A 69 -1.19 -5.44 26.56
CA ASN A 69 -1.63 -6.46 27.52
C ASN A 69 -1.34 -7.87 26.97
N PRO A 70 -0.16 -8.45 27.23
CA PRO A 70 0.20 -9.76 26.72
C PRO A 70 -0.58 -10.92 27.36
N ASP A 71 -1.17 -10.71 28.54
CA ASP A 71 -1.89 -11.74 29.31
C ASP A 71 -3.37 -11.87 28.94
N GLN A 72 -3.86 -11.07 27.99
CA GLN A 72 -5.23 -11.18 27.49
C GLN A 72 -5.41 -12.44 26.61
N ASP A 73 -6.66 -12.82 26.35
CA ASP A 73 -6.96 -13.90 25.38
C ASP A 73 -6.61 -13.44 23.95
N LEU A 74 -5.37 -13.71 23.54
CA LEU A 74 -4.85 -13.35 22.23
C LEU A 74 -5.53 -14.10 21.08
N ASN A 75 -6.00 -15.33 21.32
CA ASN A 75 -6.70 -16.11 20.31
C ASN A 75 -8.09 -15.48 20.01
N LYS A 76 -8.79 -15.08 21.07
CA LYS A 76 -10.04 -14.34 20.92
C LYS A 76 -9.82 -12.99 20.25
N LEU A 77 -8.86 -12.21 20.71
CA LEU A 77 -8.52 -10.89 20.12
C LEU A 77 -8.24 -10.98 18.62
N TRP A 78 -7.49 -12.00 18.20
CA TRP A 78 -7.17 -12.21 16.78
C TRP A 78 -8.45 -12.38 15.95
N TRP A 79 -9.34 -13.25 16.38
CA TRP A 79 -10.56 -13.51 15.64
C TRP A 79 -11.58 -12.37 15.71
N ASP A 80 -11.70 -11.68 16.84
CA ASP A 80 -12.54 -10.47 16.95
C ASP A 80 -12.11 -9.41 15.93
N LEU A 81 -10.80 -9.25 15.72
CA LEU A 81 -10.25 -8.32 14.73
C LEU A 81 -10.44 -8.84 13.28
N ALA A 82 -10.23 -10.14 13.05
CA ALA A 82 -10.43 -10.76 11.74
C ALA A 82 -11.90 -10.68 11.31
N GLU A 83 -12.84 -10.95 12.20
CA GLU A 83 -14.28 -10.79 11.93
C GLU A 83 -14.63 -9.33 11.63
N LYS A 84 -14.16 -8.40 12.46
CA LYS A 84 -14.46 -6.98 12.30
C LYS A 84 -13.93 -6.39 11.01
N TYR A 85 -12.69 -6.67 10.64
CA TYR A 85 -12.02 -6.01 9.53
C TYR A 85 -11.98 -6.83 8.25
N GLN A 86 -12.00 -8.16 8.34
CA GLN A 86 -11.97 -9.07 7.20
C GLN A 86 -13.30 -9.76 6.93
N MET A 87 -14.26 -9.64 7.85
CA MET A 87 -15.55 -10.35 7.77
C MET A 87 -15.38 -11.89 7.69
N LEU A 88 -14.34 -12.41 8.34
CA LEU A 88 -14.02 -13.83 8.40
C LEU A 88 -14.58 -14.40 9.70
N THR A 89 -15.47 -15.38 9.59
CA THR A 89 -16.01 -16.10 10.74
C THR A 89 -14.97 -17.05 11.32
N ARG A 90 -14.79 -17.02 12.65
CA ARG A 90 -13.95 -17.99 13.36
C ARG A 90 -14.50 -19.40 13.15
N PRO A 91 -13.67 -20.39 12.76
CA PRO A 91 -14.12 -21.77 12.67
C PRO A 91 -14.63 -22.28 14.02
N GLU A 92 -15.70 -23.06 14.00
CA GLU A 92 -16.31 -23.62 15.20
C GLU A 92 -15.29 -24.47 15.98
N GLY A 93 -15.27 -24.31 17.31
CA GLY A 93 -14.36 -25.02 18.21
C GLY A 93 -12.88 -24.64 18.11
N ARG A 94 -12.49 -23.74 17.20
CA ARG A 94 -11.09 -23.36 17.04
C ARG A 94 -10.62 -22.42 18.15
N ASN A 95 -9.65 -22.88 18.93
CA ASN A 95 -8.95 -22.07 19.93
C ASN A 95 -7.44 -22.26 19.81
N MET A 96 -6.85 -21.77 18.73
CA MET A 96 -5.44 -21.92 18.38
C MET A 96 -4.79 -20.54 18.18
N PRO A 97 -3.48 -20.41 18.43
CA PRO A 97 -2.75 -19.17 18.25
C PRO A 97 -2.48 -18.89 16.76
N ASP A 98 -3.54 -18.70 15.96
CA ASP A 98 -3.41 -18.45 14.52
C ASP A 98 -2.58 -17.21 14.20
N TRP A 99 -2.58 -16.22 15.08
CA TRP A 99 -1.75 -15.04 15.02
C TRP A 99 -0.24 -15.35 15.05
N ALA A 100 0.18 -16.42 15.75
CA ALA A 100 1.58 -16.79 15.88
C ALA A 100 2.19 -17.34 14.57
N THR A 101 1.34 -17.74 13.61
CA THR A 101 1.80 -18.16 12.28
C THR A 101 2.25 -16.97 11.40
N LYS A 102 1.95 -15.74 11.83
CA LYS A 102 2.29 -14.55 11.05
C LYS A 102 3.75 -14.14 11.31
N ILE A 103 4.57 -14.23 10.29
CA ILE A 103 6.00 -13.90 10.35
C ILE A 103 6.25 -12.50 10.93
N HIS A 104 5.37 -11.53 10.65
CA HIS A 104 5.49 -10.16 11.14
C HIS A 104 5.18 -10.02 12.63
N VAL A 105 4.47 -10.95 13.23
CA VAL A 105 4.29 -11.00 14.68
C VAL A 105 5.48 -11.70 15.33
N ALA A 106 5.97 -12.80 14.74
CA ALA A 106 6.99 -13.65 15.32
C ALA A 106 8.44 -13.14 15.11
N LEU A 107 8.79 -12.66 13.91
CA LEU A 107 10.16 -12.33 13.50
C LEU A 107 10.38 -10.85 13.13
N TYR A 108 9.34 -10.14 12.68
CA TYR A 108 9.44 -8.75 12.23
C TYR A 108 8.42 -7.86 12.95
N PRO A 109 8.54 -7.70 14.28
CA PRO A 109 7.60 -6.93 15.08
C PRO A 109 7.60 -5.45 14.71
N CYS A 110 6.49 -4.77 14.97
CA CYS A 110 6.32 -3.34 14.75
C CYS A 110 6.55 -2.90 13.29
N TYR A 111 6.25 -3.78 12.34
CA TYR A 111 6.54 -3.51 10.93
C TYR A 111 5.29 -3.29 10.07
N TYR A 112 4.19 -4.01 10.34
CA TYR A 112 3.09 -4.18 9.38
C TYR A 112 2.39 -2.88 8.95
N HIS A 113 2.37 -1.87 9.81
CA HIS A 113 1.83 -0.56 9.47
C HIS A 113 2.59 0.14 8.33
N ASN A 114 3.87 -0.20 8.12
CA ASN A 114 4.68 0.37 7.03
C ASN A 114 4.12 0.04 5.65
N TYR A 115 3.47 -1.10 5.48
CA TYR A 115 2.83 -1.46 4.21
C TYR A 115 1.71 -0.49 3.86
N LEU A 116 0.80 -0.20 4.79
CA LEU A 116 -0.29 0.75 4.52
C LEU A 116 0.23 2.18 4.34
N LEU A 117 1.18 2.62 5.18
CA LEU A 117 1.81 3.94 5.00
C LEU A 117 2.52 4.03 3.65
N GLY A 118 3.13 2.93 3.20
CA GLY A 118 3.72 2.80 1.86
C GLY A 118 2.69 2.97 0.75
N GLU A 119 1.53 2.31 0.87
CA GLU A 119 0.44 2.44 -0.10
C GLU A 119 -0.14 3.87 -0.14
N LEU A 120 -0.28 4.52 1.03
CA LEU A 120 -0.72 5.91 1.09
C LEU A 120 0.27 6.83 0.38
N LEU A 121 1.56 6.66 0.65
CA LEU A 121 2.60 7.47 -0.01
C LEU A 121 2.70 7.17 -1.51
N ALA A 122 2.59 5.92 -1.93
CA ALA A 122 2.57 5.54 -3.34
C ALA A 122 1.42 6.25 -4.08
N SER A 123 0.21 6.26 -3.50
CA SER A 123 -0.94 6.96 -4.05
C SER A 123 -0.75 8.48 -4.08
N GLN A 124 -0.15 9.05 -3.01
CA GLN A 124 0.13 10.48 -2.95
C GLN A 124 1.16 10.92 -4.00
N LEU A 125 2.23 10.15 -4.16
CA LEU A 125 3.24 10.39 -5.21
C LEU A 125 2.62 10.26 -6.59
N TYR A 126 1.83 9.21 -6.83
CA TYR A 126 1.14 9.02 -8.10
C TYR A 126 0.27 10.22 -8.45
N GLY A 127 -0.66 10.61 -7.57
CA GLY A 127 -1.56 11.72 -7.83
C GLY A 127 -0.85 13.06 -7.96
N TYR A 128 0.24 13.29 -7.20
CA TYR A 128 1.04 14.50 -7.34
C TYR A 128 1.77 14.56 -8.68
N ILE A 129 2.42 13.46 -9.09
CA ILE A 129 3.16 13.38 -10.36
C ILE A 129 2.19 13.54 -11.54
N GLU A 130 1.05 12.84 -11.50
CA GLU A 130 0.01 12.95 -12.51
C GLU A 130 -0.47 14.39 -12.69
N ALA A 131 -0.80 15.07 -11.62
CA ALA A 131 -1.34 16.43 -11.67
C ALA A 131 -0.29 17.50 -12.04
N ASN A 132 0.95 17.38 -11.54
CA ASN A 132 1.92 18.48 -11.58
C ASN A 132 3.08 18.25 -12.54
N ILE A 133 3.45 17.01 -12.83
CA ILE A 133 4.61 16.67 -13.64
C ILE A 133 4.18 16.20 -15.03
N THR A 134 3.29 15.20 -15.11
CA THR A 134 2.83 14.65 -16.39
C THR A 134 1.56 15.30 -16.92
N LYS A 135 0.97 16.24 -16.17
CA LYS A 135 -0.22 17.02 -16.57
C LYS A 135 -1.39 16.14 -17.03
N ASN A 136 -1.73 15.16 -16.20
CA ASN A 136 -2.78 14.17 -16.43
C ASN A 136 -2.51 13.21 -17.61
N LEU A 137 -1.27 13.12 -18.07
CA LEU A 137 -0.82 12.05 -18.96
C LEU A 137 -0.40 10.83 -18.13
N SER A 138 -0.46 9.65 -18.74
CA SER A 138 0.03 8.42 -18.12
C SER A 138 1.49 8.58 -17.67
N LEU A 139 1.83 8.05 -16.49
CA LEU A 139 3.21 8.01 -16.01
C LEU A 139 4.11 7.11 -16.86
N VAL A 140 3.50 6.21 -17.62
CA VAL A 140 4.20 5.16 -18.37
C VAL A 140 5.03 5.75 -19.49
N GLY A 141 6.37 5.60 -19.36
CA GLY A 141 7.32 6.11 -20.34
C GLY A 141 7.59 7.62 -20.27
N GLU A 142 7.05 8.31 -19.26
CA GLU A 142 7.30 9.72 -19.03
C GLU A 142 8.58 9.92 -18.23
N LYS A 143 9.65 10.30 -18.94
CA LYS A 143 10.98 10.55 -18.34
C LYS A 143 10.92 11.56 -17.19
N ALA A 144 10.06 12.57 -17.30
CA ALA A 144 9.89 13.61 -16.26
C ALA A 144 9.44 13.03 -14.92
N ALA A 145 8.61 11.98 -14.92
CA ALA A 145 8.21 11.28 -13.69
C ALA A 145 9.39 10.59 -13.00
N GLY A 146 10.25 9.93 -13.79
CA GLY A 146 11.46 9.29 -13.28
C GLY A 146 12.48 10.29 -12.72
N GLU A 147 12.72 11.40 -13.41
CA GLU A 147 13.63 12.47 -12.94
C GLU A 147 13.08 13.13 -11.66
N TYR A 148 11.78 13.34 -11.57
CA TYR A 148 11.15 13.84 -10.35
C TYR A 148 11.37 12.89 -9.16
N LEU A 149 11.12 11.59 -9.30
CA LEU A 149 11.36 10.61 -8.25
C LEU A 149 12.82 10.57 -7.83
N LYS A 150 13.74 10.61 -8.80
CA LYS A 150 15.18 10.66 -8.55
C LYS A 150 15.55 11.89 -7.72
N GLU A 151 15.11 13.06 -8.13
CA GLU A 151 15.47 14.32 -7.47
C GLU A 151 14.83 14.48 -6.09
N LYS A 152 13.52 14.18 -5.97
CA LYS A 152 12.75 14.49 -4.77
C LYS A 152 12.72 13.37 -3.74
N ILE A 153 12.93 12.12 -4.16
CA ILE A 153 12.83 10.95 -3.28
C ILE A 153 14.17 10.24 -3.11
N PHE A 154 14.86 9.90 -4.23
CA PHE A 154 16.04 9.05 -4.15
C PHE A 154 17.30 9.79 -3.73
N LEU A 155 17.60 10.93 -4.35
CA LEU A 155 18.79 11.73 -4.04
C LEU A 155 18.80 12.27 -2.60
N PRO A 156 17.68 12.75 -2.02
CA PRO A 156 17.66 13.15 -0.62
C PRO A 156 17.94 12.00 0.36
N GLY A 157 17.53 10.77 0.03
CA GLY A 157 17.77 9.58 0.85
C GLY A 157 17.24 9.74 2.28
N ALA A 158 18.13 9.68 3.27
CA ALA A 158 17.81 9.84 4.69
C ALA A 158 18.08 11.24 5.27
N ARG A 159 18.25 12.24 4.43
CA ARG A 159 18.61 13.63 4.85
C ARG A 159 17.51 14.29 5.69
N TYR A 160 16.25 13.98 5.42
CA TYR A 160 15.09 14.56 6.07
C TYR A 160 14.34 13.51 6.87
N TYR A 161 13.59 13.93 7.91
CA TYR A 161 12.56 13.11 8.49
C TYR A 161 11.50 12.76 7.44
N TRP A 162 10.89 11.59 7.56
CA TRP A 162 10.00 11.06 6.53
C TRP A 162 8.83 12.00 6.16
N ASN A 163 8.19 12.62 7.16
CA ASN A 163 7.09 13.56 6.94
C ASN A 163 7.53 14.87 6.28
N GLU A 164 8.73 15.35 6.61
CA GLU A 164 9.34 16.52 5.98
C GLU A 164 9.73 16.21 4.52
N MET A 165 10.28 15.03 4.26
CA MET A 165 10.59 14.58 2.91
C MET A 165 9.34 14.55 2.04
N ILE A 166 8.22 13.99 2.55
CA ILE A 166 6.95 13.93 1.82
C ILE A 166 6.41 15.33 1.52
N GLU A 167 6.44 16.22 2.49
CA GLU A 167 5.98 17.59 2.32
C GLU A 167 6.83 18.36 1.30
N LYS A 168 8.14 18.17 1.32
CA LYS A 168 9.06 18.73 0.30
C LYS A 168 8.82 18.16 -1.10
N ALA A 169 8.44 16.88 -1.18
CA ALA A 169 8.18 16.23 -2.44
C ALA A 169 6.78 16.54 -3.01
N THR A 170 5.75 16.61 -2.18
CA THR A 170 4.36 16.69 -2.65
C THR A 170 3.60 17.95 -2.23
N GLY A 171 4.26 18.86 -1.51
CA GLY A 171 3.64 20.09 -1.01
C GLY A 171 2.75 19.90 0.22
N GLU A 172 2.56 18.69 0.70
CA GLU A 172 1.76 18.39 1.88
C GLU A 172 2.27 17.14 2.62
N LYS A 173 1.90 17.04 3.90
CA LYS A 173 2.20 15.87 4.73
C LYS A 173 1.47 14.63 4.22
N LEU A 174 1.89 13.45 4.69
CA LEU A 174 1.23 12.20 4.34
C LEU A 174 -0.27 12.24 4.64
N THR A 175 -1.07 11.91 3.64
CA THR A 175 -2.53 11.92 3.73
C THR A 175 -3.16 10.71 3.03
N ALA A 176 -4.29 10.27 3.53
CA ALA A 176 -5.04 9.17 2.91
C ALA A 176 -5.91 9.60 1.71
N LYS A 177 -6.05 10.91 1.42
CA LYS A 177 -6.99 11.40 0.39
C LYS A 177 -6.74 10.83 -1.01
N TYR A 178 -5.48 10.68 -1.39
CA TYR A 178 -5.13 10.14 -2.71
C TYR A 178 -5.48 8.64 -2.84
N TYR A 179 -5.23 7.89 -1.77
CA TYR A 179 -5.62 6.49 -1.68
C TYR A 179 -7.14 6.33 -1.71
N ALA A 180 -7.85 7.15 -0.95
CA ALA A 180 -9.31 7.14 -0.92
C ALA A 180 -9.89 7.44 -2.31
N ARG A 181 -9.39 8.48 -3.00
CA ARG A 181 -9.80 8.81 -4.37
C ARG A 181 -9.53 7.66 -5.35
N GLN A 182 -8.43 6.95 -5.19
CA GLN A 182 -8.05 5.87 -6.09
C GLN A 182 -8.86 4.59 -5.90
N PHE A 183 -9.20 4.25 -4.63
CA PHE A 183 -9.68 2.91 -4.30
C PHE A 183 -10.99 2.88 -3.50
N VAL A 184 -11.45 3.98 -2.93
CA VAL A 184 -12.68 4.03 -2.12
C VAL A 184 -13.80 4.77 -2.85
N GLU A 185 -13.52 5.92 -3.42
CA GLU A 185 -14.46 6.73 -4.23
C GLU A 185 -14.55 6.20 -5.67
#